data_872f954cf7d4af92f84694308f9a5251
#
_entry.id   872f954cf7d4af92f84694308f9a5251
#
_cell.length_a   1.000
_cell.length_b   1.000
_cell.length_c   1.000
_cell.angle_alpha   90.00
_cell.angle_beta   90.00
_cell.angle_gamma   90.00
#
_symmetry.space_group_name_H-M   'P 1'
#
loop_
_entity.id
_entity.type
_entity.pdbx_description
1 polymer ?
#
loop_
_entity_poly.entity_id
_entity_poly.type
_entity_poly.pdbx_seq_one_letter_code
_entity_poly.pdbx_strand_id
1 'polypeptide(L)'
;MLATIDYGGGRSGLYDFTDNQWHNQLRFRRLLVRGSHGELMDDDVVRLAAPETILRSRISRYTSGFDLDLDGFDTEHLSHDGQVLYRNPFPGRRWMDEEIAIATLLQQMAAWVRDEGEPPYPLADGLHDHRVSLAVEEALATDATVRTEPEPWDRAG
;
A
#
# COMPACT_ATOMS: atom_id res chain seq x y z
N MET A 1 -0.75 -13.31 -13.42
CA MET A 1 -0.73 -14.05 -12.13
C MET A 1 -1.98 -13.70 -11.35
N LEU A 2 -2.70 -14.70 -10.86
CA LEU A 2 -3.84 -14.51 -9.97
C LEU A 2 -3.63 -15.43 -8.76
N ALA A 3 -3.56 -14.86 -7.56
CA ALA A 3 -3.35 -15.62 -6.35
C ALA A 3 -4.38 -15.24 -5.28
N THR A 4 -4.87 -16.24 -4.55
CA THR A 4 -5.70 -16.04 -3.36
C THR A 4 -4.86 -16.35 -2.14
N ILE A 5 -4.85 -15.43 -1.17
CA ILE A 5 -4.10 -15.55 0.07
C ILE A 5 -5.09 -15.63 1.23
N ASP A 6 -4.97 -16.68 2.05
CA ASP A 6 -5.72 -16.81 3.30
C ASP A 6 -4.82 -16.35 4.45
N TYR A 7 -5.20 -15.25 5.10
CA TYR A 7 -4.50 -14.70 6.27
C TYR A 7 -4.98 -15.28 7.59
N GLY A 8 -5.89 -16.26 7.54
CA GLY A 8 -6.51 -16.81 8.72
C GLY A 8 -7.57 -15.90 9.36
N GLY A 9 -8.33 -16.42 10.31
CA GLY A 9 -9.37 -15.67 11.02
C GLY A 9 -10.46 -15.09 10.13
N GLY A 10 -10.74 -15.71 8.97
CA GLY A 10 -11.72 -15.25 8.01
C GLY A 10 -11.27 -14.07 7.14
N ARG A 11 -9.97 -13.76 7.12
CA ARG A 11 -9.37 -12.71 6.29
C ARG A 11 -8.74 -13.33 5.05
N SER A 12 -9.01 -12.77 3.89
CA SER A 12 -8.43 -13.23 2.63
C SER A 12 -8.05 -12.06 1.75
N GLY A 13 -7.09 -12.27 0.87
CA GLY A 13 -6.66 -11.35 -0.15
C GLY A 13 -6.70 -11.98 -1.53
N LEU A 14 -6.92 -11.16 -2.53
CA LEU A 14 -6.77 -11.51 -3.93
C LEU A 14 -5.66 -10.63 -4.51
N TYR A 15 -4.64 -11.25 -5.05
CA TYR A 15 -3.56 -10.59 -5.77
C TYR A 15 -3.72 -10.85 -7.26
N ASP A 16 -3.92 -9.80 -8.02
CA ASP A 16 -4.05 -9.84 -9.46
C ASP A 16 -2.95 -9.00 -10.10
N PHE A 17 -2.04 -9.66 -10.79
CA PHE A 17 -0.91 -9.03 -11.45
C PHE A 17 -0.69 -9.63 -12.84
N THR A 18 -0.43 -8.77 -13.81
CA THR A 18 0.02 -9.17 -15.14
C THR A 18 1.21 -8.33 -15.57
N ASP A 19 2.22 -8.96 -16.14
CA ASP A 19 3.39 -8.34 -16.73
C ASP A 19 3.10 -7.61 -18.06
N ASN A 20 1.94 -7.86 -18.64
CA ASN A 20 1.43 -7.13 -19.82
C ASN A 20 0.85 -5.75 -19.50
N GLN A 21 0.84 -5.35 -18.25
CA GLN A 21 0.39 -4.00 -17.87
C GLN A 21 1.41 -2.95 -18.32
N TRP A 22 0.91 -1.93 -18.98
CA TRP A 22 1.73 -0.79 -19.38
C TRP A 22 2.41 -0.13 -18.18
N HIS A 23 3.71 0.00 -18.28
CA HIS A 23 4.53 0.68 -17.29
C HIS A 23 4.69 2.15 -17.67
N ASN A 24 3.69 2.93 -17.42
CA ASN A 24 3.84 4.37 -17.49
C ASN A 24 2.98 5.02 -16.42
N GLN A 25 2.88 6.32 -16.46
CA GLN A 25 2.06 7.14 -15.56
C GLN A 25 0.56 6.75 -15.56
N LEU A 26 0.13 5.94 -16.53
CA LEU A 26 -1.23 5.40 -16.63
C LEU A 26 -1.41 4.06 -15.91
N ARG A 27 -0.45 3.68 -15.07
CA ARG A 27 -0.52 2.45 -14.27
C ARG A 27 -1.67 2.53 -13.31
N PHE A 28 -2.72 1.77 -13.57
CA PHE A 28 -3.82 1.62 -12.63
C PHE A 28 -3.50 0.50 -11.64
N ARG A 29 -3.21 0.90 -10.41
CA ARG A 29 -3.28 0.00 -9.28
C ARG A 29 -4.69 0.09 -8.73
N ARG A 30 -5.27 -1.03 -8.35
CA ARG A 30 -6.52 -1.08 -7.62
C ARG A 30 -6.28 -1.67 -6.25
N LEU A 31 -6.65 -0.93 -5.23
CA LEU A 31 -6.67 -1.40 -3.86
C LEU A 31 -8.12 -1.46 -3.39
N LEU A 32 -8.57 -2.67 -3.03
CA LEU A 32 -9.87 -2.88 -2.44
C LEU A 32 -9.70 -3.50 -1.06
N VAL A 33 -10.13 -2.79 -0.04
CA VAL A 33 -10.15 -3.28 1.35
C VAL A 33 -11.59 -3.32 1.83
N ARG A 34 -12.04 -4.49 2.29
CA ARG A 34 -13.38 -4.68 2.83
C ARG A 34 -13.32 -5.07 4.30
N GLY A 35 -14.16 -4.45 5.09
CA GLY A 35 -14.37 -4.78 6.49
C GLY A 35 -15.85 -4.89 6.83
N SER A 36 -16.15 -5.26 8.07
CA SER A 36 -17.53 -5.42 8.55
C SER A 36 -18.36 -4.12 8.54
N HIS A 37 -17.71 -2.96 8.55
CA HIS A 37 -18.37 -1.66 8.64
C HIS A 37 -18.09 -0.73 7.45
N GLY A 38 -17.39 -1.22 6.43
CA GLY A 38 -17.12 -0.39 5.26
C GLY A 38 -16.18 -1.01 4.25
N GLU A 39 -15.95 -0.24 3.22
CA GLU A 39 -15.10 -0.59 2.09
C GLU A 39 -14.30 0.65 1.68
N LEU A 40 -13.03 0.45 1.37
CA LEU A 40 -12.18 1.40 0.68
C LEU A 40 -11.84 0.81 -0.70
N MET A 41 -12.15 1.53 -1.75
CA MET A 41 -11.75 1.19 -3.12
C MET A 41 -10.99 2.38 -3.71
N ASP A 42 -9.68 2.23 -3.82
CA ASP A 42 -8.76 3.30 -4.19
C ASP A 42 -8.94 4.53 -3.26
N ASP A 43 -9.58 5.59 -3.75
CA ASP A 43 -9.88 6.80 -2.96
C ASP A 43 -11.32 6.84 -2.43
N ASP A 44 -12.19 5.94 -2.87
CA ASP A 44 -13.60 5.95 -2.49
C ASP A 44 -13.83 5.18 -1.18
N VAL A 45 -14.46 5.84 -0.22
CA VAL A 45 -14.77 5.30 1.11
C VAL A 45 -16.27 5.12 1.25
N VAL A 46 -16.69 3.90 1.56
CA VAL A 46 -18.08 3.58 1.88
C VAL A 46 -18.13 3.02 3.28
N ARG A 47 -18.91 3.60 4.17
CA ARG A 47 -19.02 3.10 5.54
C ARG A 47 -20.48 3.02 6.01
N LEU A 48 -20.74 2.07 6.86
CA LEU A 48 -21.99 1.89 7.56
C LEU A 48 -21.96 2.76 8.82
N ALA A 49 -22.69 3.89 8.81
CA ALA A 49 -22.74 4.82 9.95
C ALA A 49 -23.76 4.39 11.01
N ALA A 50 -24.85 3.72 10.60
CA ALA A 50 -25.87 3.11 11.44
C ALA A 50 -26.51 1.97 10.63
N PRO A 51 -27.31 1.08 11.26
CA PRO A 51 -28.13 0.13 10.51
C PRO A 51 -28.88 0.87 9.38
N GLU A 52 -28.73 0.39 8.15
CA GLU A 52 -29.36 0.97 6.94
C GLU A 52 -28.86 2.38 6.53
N THR A 53 -27.85 2.95 7.20
CA THR A 53 -27.29 4.26 6.84
C THR A 53 -25.90 4.10 6.26
N ILE A 54 -25.80 4.25 4.95
CA ILE A 54 -24.54 4.19 4.21
C ILE A 54 -24.07 5.61 3.92
N LEU A 55 -22.84 5.92 4.33
CA LEU A 55 -22.13 7.15 3.98
C LEU A 55 -21.11 6.85 2.90
N ARG A 56 -21.04 7.74 1.91
CA ARG A 56 -20.04 7.70 0.84
C ARG A 56 -19.23 8.99 0.90
N SER A 57 -17.94 8.84 0.90
CA SER A 57 -16.98 9.94 0.91
C SER A 57 -15.76 9.57 0.07
N ARG A 58 -14.83 10.50 -0.09
CA ARG A 58 -13.64 10.27 -0.89
C ARG A 58 -12.42 10.87 -0.20
N ILE A 59 -11.30 10.16 -0.31
CA ILE A 59 -9.99 10.70 0.01
C ILE A 59 -9.64 11.71 -1.09
N SER A 60 -9.36 12.94 -0.69
CA SER A 60 -9.01 14.02 -1.60
C SER A 60 -7.50 14.23 -1.62
N ARG A 61 -6.92 14.27 -2.82
CA ARG A 61 -5.53 14.63 -3.05
C ARG A 61 -5.45 16.11 -3.38
N TYR A 62 -4.62 16.83 -2.67
CA TYR A 62 -4.30 18.23 -2.93
C TYR A 62 -2.92 18.33 -3.56
N THR A 63 -2.89 18.92 -4.74
CA THR A 63 -1.68 19.06 -5.55
C THR A 63 -1.51 20.50 -6.00
N SER A 64 -0.28 20.92 -6.22
CA SER A 64 0.09 22.14 -6.94
C SER A 64 0.85 21.79 -8.21
N GLY A 65 0.83 22.68 -9.20
CA GLY A 65 1.46 22.48 -10.49
C GLY A 65 0.45 22.46 -11.64
N PHE A 66 0.91 22.14 -12.85
CA PHE A 66 0.09 22.12 -14.07
C PHE A 66 -0.03 20.70 -14.60
N ASP A 67 -1.22 20.38 -15.15
CA ASP A 67 -1.55 19.06 -15.73
C ASP A 67 -0.56 18.60 -16.82
N LEU A 68 0.07 19.51 -17.51
CA LEU A 68 1.00 19.23 -18.59
C LEU A 68 2.46 19.27 -18.17
N ASP A 69 2.72 19.42 -16.89
CA ASP A 69 4.08 19.40 -16.35
C ASP A 69 4.59 17.95 -16.33
N LEU A 70 5.60 17.66 -17.14
CA LEU A 70 6.20 16.33 -17.24
C LEU A 70 6.88 15.89 -15.95
N ASP A 71 7.19 16.81 -15.07
CA ASP A 71 7.75 16.54 -13.73
C ASP A 71 6.67 16.16 -12.72
N GLY A 72 5.40 16.04 -13.17
CA GLY A 72 4.28 15.67 -12.34
C GLY A 72 3.75 16.79 -11.45
N PHE A 73 2.82 16.43 -10.59
CA PHE A 73 2.23 17.34 -9.62
C PHE A 73 2.99 17.28 -8.30
N ASP A 74 3.16 18.44 -7.68
CA ASP A 74 3.60 18.47 -6.29
C ASP A 74 2.43 18.11 -5.37
N THR A 75 2.38 16.88 -4.90
CA THR A 75 1.39 16.45 -3.92
C THR A 75 1.66 17.16 -2.60
N GLU A 76 0.71 17.92 -2.11
CA GLU A 76 0.81 18.60 -0.82
C GLU A 76 0.36 17.71 0.33
N HIS A 77 -0.87 17.20 0.21
CA HIS A 77 -1.44 16.33 1.24
C HIS A 77 -2.63 15.52 0.73
N LEU A 78 -2.97 14.47 1.47
CA LEU A 78 -4.21 13.73 1.34
C LEU A 78 -5.11 14.05 2.53
N SER A 79 -6.40 14.21 2.30
CA SER A 79 -7.38 14.44 3.35
C SER A 79 -8.65 13.62 3.17
N HIS A 80 -9.35 13.36 4.27
CA HIS A 80 -10.65 12.70 4.29
C HIS A 80 -11.50 13.32 5.41
N ASP A 81 -12.74 13.67 5.12
CA ASP A 81 -13.70 14.29 6.06
C ASP A 81 -13.09 15.48 6.87
N GLY A 82 -12.29 16.31 6.18
CA GLY A 82 -11.64 17.48 6.79
C GLY A 82 -10.37 17.18 7.61
N GLN A 83 -9.97 15.93 7.72
CA GLN A 83 -8.73 15.54 8.40
C GLN A 83 -7.61 15.26 7.39
N VAL A 84 -6.42 15.78 7.67
CA VAL A 84 -5.23 15.45 6.87
C VAL A 84 -4.75 14.06 7.28
N LEU A 85 -4.80 13.11 6.34
CA LEU A 85 -4.33 11.73 6.53
C LEU A 85 -2.83 11.60 6.29
N TYR A 86 -2.32 12.34 5.33
CA TYR A 86 -0.92 12.31 4.94
C TYR A 86 -0.50 13.70 4.47
N ARG A 87 0.70 14.12 4.82
CA ARG A 87 1.34 15.35 4.33
C ARG A 87 2.68 14.99 3.72
N ASN A 88 2.89 15.45 2.49
CA ASN A 88 4.16 15.27 1.79
C ASN A 88 5.30 15.97 2.59
N PRO A 89 6.33 15.23 3.03
CA PRO A 89 7.46 15.82 3.73
C PRO A 89 8.44 16.58 2.82
N PHE A 90 8.25 16.51 1.50
CA PHE A 90 9.13 17.11 0.50
C PHE A 90 8.40 18.10 -0.43
N PRO A 91 7.71 19.11 0.11
CA PRO A 91 6.93 20.04 -0.70
C PRO A 91 7.83 20.82 -1.68
N GLY A 92 7.32 21.08 -2.87
CA GLY A 92 8.02 21.83 -3.92
C GLY A 92 9.02 21.01 -4.75
N ARG A 93 9.14 19.70 -4.49
CA ARG A 93 10.04 18.83 -5.26
C ARG A 93 9.41 18.26 -6.53
N ARG A 94 8.09 18.29 -6.65
CA ARG A 94 7.32 17.75 -7.78
C ARG A 94 7.62 16.28 -8.05
N TRP A 95 7.83 15.53 -7.01
CA TRP A 95 8.09 14.10 -7.08
C TRP A 95 6.81 13.30 -7.21
N MET A 96 6.88 12.23 -7.97
CA MET A 96 5.83 11.21 -7.99
C MET A 96 5.76 10.46 -6.67
N ASP A 97 4.65 9.76 -6.43
CA ASP A 97 4.44 9.01 -5.17
C ASP A 97 5.56 8.00 -4.88
N GLU A 98 6.09 7.34 -5.91
CA GLU A 98 7.21 6.42 -5.79
C GLU A 98 8.50 7.13 -5.34
N GLU A 99 8.79 8.30 -5.87
CA GLU A 99 9.97 9.08 -5.50
C GLU A 99 9.85 9.60 -4.07
N ILE A 100 8.66 10.05 -3.66
CA ILE A 100 8.36 10.46 -2.29
C ILE A 100 8.54 9.26 -1.34
N ALA A 101 8.05 8.09 -1.71
CA ALA A 101 8.19 6.87 -0.92
C ALA A 101 9.66 6.46 -0.75
N ILE A 102 10.44 6.47 -1.84
CA ILE A 102 11.88 6.17 -1.81
C ILE A 102 12.64 7.19 -0.95
N ALA A 103 12.37 8.49 -1.14
CA ALA A 103 13.03 9.53 -0.35
C ALA A 103 12.70 9.43 1.15
N THR A 104 11.46 9.10 1.48
CA THR A 104 11.04 8.86 2.86
C THR A 104 11.79 7.67 3.46
N LEU A 105 11.88 6.55 2.73
CA LEU A 105 12.62 5.37 3.15
C LEU A 105 14.10 5.68 3.39
N LEU A 106 14.74 6.41 2.47
CA LEU A 106 16.15 6.78 2.59
C LEU A 106 16.39 7.73 3.77
N GLN A 107 15.47 8.67 4.02
CA GLN A 107 15.55 9.57 5.18
C GLN A 107 15.45 8.80 6.50
N GLN A 108 14.52 7.86 6.59
CA GLN A 108 14.35 7.00 7.77
C GLN A 108 15.56 6.07 7.96
N MET A 109 16.08 5.50 6.87
CA MET A 109 17.31 4.69 6.90
C MET A 109 18.50 5.51 7.42
N ALA A 110 18.66 6.75 6.95
CA ALA A 110 19.72 7.62 7.43
C ALA A 110 19.56 7.98 8.90
N ALA A 111 18.34 8.17 9.40
CA ALA A 111 18.08 8.37 10.83
C ALA A 111 18.45 7.14 11.64
N TRP A 112 18.02 5.95 11.19
CA TRP A 112 18.36 4.67 11.85
C TRP A 112 19.87 4.45 11.93
N VAL A 113 20.62 4.68 10.86
CA VAL A 113 22.10 4.54 10.86
C VAL A 113 22.78 5.49 11.86
N ARG A 114 22.11 6.60 12.21
CA ARG A 114 22.61 7.55 13.23
C ARG A 114 22.07 7.29 14.64
N ASP A 115 21.39 6.17 14.86
CA ASP A 115 20.68 5.85 16.10
C ASP A 115 19.60 6.89 16.50
N GLU A 116 19.01 7.57 15.53
CA GLU A 116 17.96 8.59 15.71
C GLU A 116 16.53 8.05 15.48
N GLY A 117 16.38 6.75 15.20
CA GLY A 117 15.08 6.12 14.91
C GLY A 117 15.17 4.61 14.72
N GLU A 118 14.00 4.01 14.57
CA GLU A 118 13.87 2.59 14.27
C GLU A 118 14.17 2.29 12.80
N PRO A 119 14.53 1.03 12.46
CA PRO A 119 14.70 0.66 11.06
C PRO A 119 13.38 0.86 10.29
N PRO A 120 13.40 1.54 9.16
CA PRO A 120 12.17 1.88 8.41
C PRO A 120 11.45 0.65 7.87
N TYR A 121 12.19 -0.42 7.65
CA TYR A 121 11.68 -1.72 7.22
C TYR A 121 12.50 -2.82 7.88
N PRO A 122 12.03 -3.39 8.99
CA PRO A 122 12.74 -4.42 9.72
C PRO A 122 13.01 -5.64 8.85
N LEU A 123 14.18 -6.26 9.03
CA LEU A 123 14.57 -7.45 8.27
C LEU A 123 13.54 -8.57 8.38
N ALA A 124 12.93 -8.74 9.56
CA ALA A 124 11.88 -9.72 9.78
C ALA A 124 10.68 -9.53 8.84
N ASP A 125 10.24 -8.28 8.65
CA ASP A 125 9.14 -7.95 7.76
C ASP A 125 9.53 -8.25 6.29
N GLY A 126 10.76 -7.90 5.89
CA GLY A 126 11.29 -8.22 4.56
C GLY A 126 11.42 -9.73 4.29
N LEU A 127 11.84 -10.51 5.27
CA LEU A 127 11.89 -11.97 5.19
C LEU A 127 10.47 -12.56 5.07
N HIS A 128 9.52 -12.01 5.81
CA HIS A 128 8.13 -12.43 5.74
C HIS A 128 7.54 -12.19 4.34
N ASP A 129 7.70 -10.99 3.78
CA ASP A 129 7.19 -10.66 2.46
C ASP A 129 7.86 -11.50 1.37
N HIS A 130 9.16 -11.75 1.48
CA HIS A 130 9.87 -12.61 0.53
C HIS A 130 9.35 -14.06 0.59
N ARG A 131 9.10 -14.59 1.79
CA ARG A 131 8.51 -15.92 1.96
C ARG A 131 7.13 -16.04 1.32
N VAL A 132 6.28 -15.01 1.48
CA VAL A 132 4.98 -14.97 0.81
C VAL A 132 5.14 -14.99 -0.70
N SER A 133 6.10 -14.24 -1.24
CA SER A 133 6.40 -14.25 -2.68
C SER A 133 6.82 -15.63 -3.18
N LEU A 134 7.72 -16.31 -2.48
CA LEU A 134 8.14 -17.67 -2.81
C LEU A 134 6.99 -18.68 -2.75
N ALA A 135 6.11 -18.56 -1.75
CA ALA A 135 4.93 -19.41 -1.63
C ALA A 135 3.95 -19.21 -2.79
N VAL A 136 3.78 -17.98 -3.26
CA VAL A 136 2.97 -17.68 -4.45
C VAL A 136 3.59 -18.29 -5.71
N GLU A 137 4.91 -18.18 -5.90
CA GLU A 137 5.61 -18.79 -7.02
C GLU A 137 5.49 -20.33 -7.01
N GLU A 138 5.67 -20.95 -5.85
CA GLU A 138 5.51 -22.40 -5.68
C GLU A 138 4.07 -22.84 -5.98
N ALA A 139 3.07 -22.12 -5.48
CA ALA A 139 1.67 -22.42 -5.74
C ALA A 139 1.35 -22.34 -7.25
N LEU A 140 1.91 -21.38 -7.95
CA LEU A 140 1.76 -21.26 -9.40
C LEU A 140 2.45 -22.39 -10.16
N ALA A 141 3.64 -22.79 -9.72
CA ALA A 141 4.41 -23.84 -10.39
C ALA A 141 3.80 -25.23 -10.18
N THR A 142 3.14 -25.44 -9.05
CA THR A 142 2.59 -26.75 -8.65
C THR A 142 1.09 -26.89 -8.85
N ASP A 143 0.39 -25.79 -9.13
CA ASP A 143 -1.07 -25.69 -9.16
C ASP A 143 -1.71 -26.21 -7.84
N ALA A 144 -1.07 -25.92 -6.72
CA ALA A 144 -1.45 -26.41 -5.40
C ALA A 144 -1.48 -25.29 -4.35
N THR A 145 -2.18 -25.55 -3.25
CA THR A 145 -2.13 -24.66 -2.09
C THR A 145 -0.84 -24.87 -1.33
N VAL A 146 -0.07 -23.77 -1.14
CA VAL A 146 1.13 -23.74 -0.31
C VAL A 146 0.79 -23.14 1.05
N ARG A 147 1.26 -23.74 2.12
CA ARG A 147 1.14 -23.22 3.50
C ARG A 147 2.48 -22.72 3.96
N THR A 148 2.50 -21.49 4.48
CA THR A 148 3.67 -20.94 5.15
C THR A 148 3.58 -21.25 6.65
N GLU A 149 4.65 -21.80 7.21
CA GLU A 149 4.76 -22.03 8.65
C GLU A 149 5.39 -20.83 9.35
N PRO A 150 5.04 -20.56 10.62
CA PRO A 150 5.71 -19.52 11.40
C PRO A 150 7.22 -19.77 11.51
N GLU A 151 7.97 -18.70 11.42
CA GLU A 151 9.44 -18.73 11.50
C GLU A 151 9.92 -17.98 12.76
N PRO A 152 11.15 -18.25 13.24
CA PRO A 152 11.67 -17.64 14.46
C PRO A 152 11.72 -16.10 14.46
N TRP A 153 11.74 -15.50 13.28
CA TRP A 153 11.74 -14.04 13.10
C TRP A 153 10.34 -13.44 12.94
N ASP A 154 9.29 -14.26 12.81
CA ASP A 154 7.93 -13.73 12.73
C ASP A 154 7.57 -13.08 14.06
N ARG A 155 7.00 -11.87 14.00
CA ARG A 155 6.54 -11.20 15.20
C ARG A 155 5.39 -11.99 15.81
N ALA A 156 5.45 -12.23 17.11
CA ALA A 156 4.30 -12.74 17.85
C ALA A 156 3.17 -11.68 17.72
N GLY A 157 2.08 -12.05 17.05
CA GLY A 157 0.93 -11.20 16.82
C GLY A 157 0.13 -10.87 18.08
#